data_ceb572c0c489765cbe1200252e410466
#
_entry.id   ceb572c0c489765cbe1200252e410466
#
_cell.length_a   1.000
_cell.length_b   1.000
_cell.length_c   1.000
_cell.angle_alpha   90.00
_cell.angle_beta   90.00
_cell.angle_gamma   90.00
#
_symmetry.space_group_name_H-M   'P 1'
#
loop_
_entity.id
_entity.type
_entity.pdbx_description
1 polymer ?
#
loop_
_entity_poly.entity_id
_entity_poly.type
_entity_poly.pdbx_seq_one_letter_code
_entity_poly.pdbx_strand_id
1 'polypeptide(L)'
;IMSSRIGVDIGGTFTDFIVYDENDNKVIIDKIPTTPADPEKAVIEVVKRNLNKEQLSNIDFFLHGTTVGLNALLERKGSKVGLLCTKGFRDIIEIRRGDRDEMYNLFWQPPPPLVPRYLRLEIEERLFANGKVHTNLNINDVKESCKHFIDEGVNSVCLLYTSDAADERRC
;
A
#
# COMPACT_ATOMS: atom_id res chain seq x y z
N ILE A 1 34.72 7.75 15.87
CA ILE A 1 33.51 8.14 15.07
C ILE A 1 32.32 7.70 15.92
N MET A 2 31.54 8.65 16.43
CA MET A 2 30.32 8.37 17.19
C MET A 2 29.31 7.76 16.24
N SER A 3 28.80 6.58 16.56
CA SER A 3 27.82 5.86 15.73
C SER A 3 26.54 5.69 16.52
N SER A 4 25.44 6.21 16.01
CA SER A 4 24.11 6.03 16.58
C SER A 4 23.19 5.37 15.57
N ARG A 5 22.38 4.41 16.03
CA ARG A 5 21.35 3.74 15.23
C ARG A 5 19.98 4.12 15.75
N ILE A 6 19.11 4.52 14.86
CA ILE A 6 17.76 4.96 15.18
C ILE A 6 16.75 4.03 14.53
N GLY A 7 15.76 3.63 15.30
CA GLY A 7 14.55 2.95 14.82
C GLY A 7 13.33 3.78 15.16
N VAL A 8 12.42 3.93 14.19
CA VAL A 8 11.11 4.58 14.36
C VAL A 8 10.05 3.67 13.78
N ASP A 9 9.01 3.38 14.57
CA ASP A 9 7.84 2.67 14.09
C ASP A 9 6.59 3.55 14.26
N ILE A 10 5.96 3.89 13.13
CA ILE A 10 4.76 4.73 13.09
C ILE A 10 3.54 3.83 13.04
N GLY A 11 2.90 3.65 14.21
CA GLY A 11 1.60 3.01 14.31
C GLY A 11 0.43 3.98 14.08
N GLY A 12 -0.79 3.46 14.07
CA GLY A 12 -2.01 4.29 13.92
C GLY A 12 -2.27 5.20 15.12
N THR A 13 -1.82 4.83 16.33
CA THR A 13 -2.09 5.55 17.57
C THR A 13 -0.84 6.15 18.19
N PHE A 14 0.27 5.42 18.15
CA PHE A 14 1.54 5.84 18.72
C PHE A 14 2.67 5.65 17.73
N THR A 15 3.68 6.50 17.87
CA THR A 15 4.98 6.39 17.21
C THR A 15 5.99 5.95 18.26
N ASP A 16 6.56 4.78 18.08
CA ASP A 16 7.61 4.22 18.92
C ASP A 16 8.99 4.63 18.38
N PHE A 17 9.91 4.96 19.29
CA PHE A 17 11.24 5.47 18.97
C PHE A 17 12.29 4.77 19.81
N ILE A 18 13.37 4.35 19.19
CA ILE A 18 14.52 3.74 19.84
C ILE A 18 15.81 4.30 19.26
N VAL A 19 16.75 4.62 20.12
CA VAL A 19 18.12 4.96 19.76
C VAL A 19 19.07 4.04 20.49
N TYR A 20 20.03 3.50 19.76
CA TYR A 20 21.16 2.80 20.31
C TYR A 20 22.44 3.61 20.03
N ASP A 21 23.10 4.06 21.09
CA ASP A 21 24.40 4.71 21.04
C ASP A 21 25.49 3.67 21.28
N GLU A 22 26.28 3.40 20.25
CA GLU A 22 27.34 2.38 20.32
C GLU A 22 28.51 2.78 21.24
N ASN A 23 28.74 4.08 21.48
CA ASN A 23 29.86 4.53 22.30
C ASN A 23 29.60 4.33 23.79
N ASP A 24 28.38 4.73 24.20
CA ASP A 24 27.97 4.65 25.59
C ASP A 24 27.27 3.32 25.93
N ASN A 25 27.08 2.47 24.93
CA ASN A 25 26.27 1.24 25.01
C ASN A 25 24.88 1.52 25.63
N LYS A 26 24.31 2.65 25.26
CA LYS A 26 23.06 3.16 25.83
C LYS A 26 21.90 3.02 24.86
N VAL A 27 20.78 2.57 25.38
CA VAL A 27 19.51 2.55 24.65
C VAL A 27 18.57 3.60 25.23
N ILE A 28 18.00 4.42 24.35
CA ILE A 28 16.93 5.35 24.68
C ILE A 28 15.67 4.85 23.99
N ILE A 29 14.58 4.72 24.72
CA ILE A 29 13.27 4.35 24.19
C ILE A 29 12.30 5.47 24.56
N ASP A 30 11.52 5.91 23.59
CA ASP A 30 10.46 6.90 23.79
C ASP A 30 9.23 6.53 22.96
N LYS A 31 8.10 7.07 23.34
CA LYS A 31 6.82 6.83 22.68
C LYS A 31 5.98 8.10 22.73
N ILE A 32 5.47 8.50 21.59
CA ILE A 32 4.59 9.67 21.50
C ILE A 32 3.32 9.32 20.70
N PRO A 33 2.21 10.04 20.92
CA PRO A 33 1.03 9.88 20.07
C PRO A 33 1.36 10.19 18.61
N THR A 34 0.89 9.35 17.70
CA THR A 34 0.96 9.64 16.25
C THR A 34 0.04 10.80 15.90
N THR A 35 0.48 11.67 14.99
CA THR A 35 -0.34 12.70 14.37
C THR A 35 -0.92 12.16 13.04
N PRO A 36 -2.17 11.65 13.00
CA PRO A 36 -2.67 10.92 11.83
C PRO A 36 -2.70 11.73 10.53
N ALA A 37 -2.88 13.06 10.63
CA ALA A 37 -2.89 13.94 9.47
C ALA A 37 -1.48 14.21 8.91
N ASP A 38 -0.46 14.22 9.79
CA ASP A 38 0.92 14.54 9.46
C ASP A 38 1.86 13.62 10.27
N PRO A 39 1.99 12.33 9.93
CA PRO A 39 2.76 11.36 10.71
C PRO A 39 4.23 11.73 10.90
N GLU A 40 4.81 12.46 9.96
CA GLU A 40 6.18 12.97 10.02
C GLU A 40 6.40 13.95 11.17
N LYS A 41 5.39 14.68 11.62
CA LYS A 41 5.52 15.59 12.76
C LYS A 41 5.86 14.85 14.06
N ALA A 42 5.21 13.70 14.28
CA ALA A 42 5.50 12.85 15.42
C ALA A 42 6.96 12.38 15.39
N VAL A 43 7.45 11.93 14.23
CA VAL A 43 8.85 11.50 14.06
C VAL A 43 9.82 12.64 14.37
N ILE A 44 9.59 13.82 13.78
CA ILE A 44 10.45 15.01 14.00
C ILE A 44 10.44 15.42 15.48
N GLU A 45 9.30 15.37 16.12
CA GLU A 45 9.15 15.73 17.54
C GLU A 45 9.92 14.77 18.44
N VAL A 46 9.75 13.46 18.29
CA VAL A 46 10.42 12.46 19.12
C VAL A 46 11.93 12.47 18.91
N VAL A 47 12.38 12.69 17.68
CA VAL A 47 13.81 12.82 17.35
C VAL A 47 14.40 14.07 18.03
N LYS A 48 13.76 15.24 17.92
CA LYS A 48 14.23 16.49 18.55
C LYS A 48 14.21 16.44 20.07
N ARG A 49 13.29 15.69 20.65
CA ARG A 49 13.16 15.52 22.11
C ARG A 49 14.29 14.69 22.69
N ASN A 50 14.77 13.70 21.96
CA ASN A 50 15.71 12.69 22.45
C ASN A 50 17.15 12.88 21.96
N LEU A 51 17.37 13.66 20.90
CA LEU A 51 18.67 13.84 20.29
C LEU A 51 19.05 15.32 20.16
N ASN A 52 20.31 15.61 20.47
CA ASN A 52 20.88 16.92 20.21
C ASN A 52 21.45 17.01 18.78
N LYS A 53 21.91 18.22 18.37
CA LYS A 53 22.40 18.46 17.00
C LYS A 53 23.63 17.62 16.65
N GLU A 54 24.50 17.38 17.62
CA GLU A 54 25.71 16.59 17.44
C GLU A 54 25.39 15.12 17.22
N GLN A 55 24.47 14.56 18.00
CA GLN A 55 23.98 13.20 17.83
C GLN A 55 23.27 13.02 16.48
N LEU A 56 22.50 14.02 16.06
CA LEU A 56 21.83 13.99 14.74
C LEU A 56 22.80 13.97 13.56
N SER A 57 23.97 14.66 13.69
CA SER A 57 24.98 14.66 12.63
C SER A 57 25.79 13.36 12.55
N ASN A 58 25.71 12.52 13.57
CA ASN A 58 26.48 11.27 13.72
C ASN A 58 25.60 10.01 13.64
N ILE A 59 24.46 10.10 12.99
CA ILE A 59 23.57 8.95 12.75
C ILE A 59 24.13 8.12 11.59
N ASP A 60 24.50 6.87 11.86
CA ASP A 60 24.96 5.93 10.85
C ASP A 60 23.79 5.17 10.20
N PHE A 61 22.75 4.92 10.97
CA PHE A 61 21.65 4.10 10.52
C PHE A 61 20.30 4.60 11.03
N PHE A 62 19.37 4.81 10.09
CA PHE A 62 18.00 5.19 10.39
C PHE A 62 17.04 4.14 9.80
N LEU A 63 16.32 3.45 10.67
CA LEU A 63 15.32 2.46 10.31
C LEU A 63 13.92 3.05 10.51
N HIS A 64 13.07 2.94 9.50
CA HIS A 64 11.71 3.42 9.57
C HIS A 64 10.73 2.30 9.23
N GLY A 65 9.83 1.99 10.16
CA GLY A 65 8.67 1.12 9.96
C GLY A 65 7.37 1.94 9.98
N THR A 66 6.37 1.46 9.28
CA THR A 66 5.03 2.06 9.34
C THR A 66 3.94 1.06 9.00
N THR A 67 2.82 1.15 9.71
CA THR A 67 1.60 0.39 9.43
C THR A 67 0.49 1.23 8.79
N VAL A 68 0.80 2.46 8.36
CA VAL A 68 -0.19 3.40 7.80
C VAL A 68 -0.95 2.80 6.61
N GLY A 69 -0.24 2.15 5.69
CA GLY A 69 -0.88 1.49 4.53
C GLY A 69 -1.79 0.32 4.94
N LEU A 70 -1.34 -0.49 5.89
CA LEU A 70 -2.15 -1.59 6.43
C LEU A 70 -3.41 -1.06 7.13
N ASN A 71 -3.25 -0.02 7.96
CA ASN A 71 -4.37 0.59 8.66
C ASN A 71 -5.38 1.22 7.69
N ALA A 72 -4.91 1.92 6.65
CA ALA A 72 -5.78 2.46 5.60
C ALA A 72 -6.59 1.35 4.90
N LEU A 73 -5.97 0.20 4.64
CA LEU A 73 -6.64 -0.95 4.05
C LEU A 73 -7.69 -1.57 5.00
N LEU A 74 -7.34 -1.79 6.27
CA LEU A 74 -8.24 -2.37 7.27
C LEU A 74 -9.43 -1.46 7.57
N GLU A 75 -9.19 -0.17 7.67
CA GLU A 75 -10.23 0.84 7.91
C GLU A 75 -11.01 1.21 6.64
N ARG A 76 -10.57 0.72 5.48
CA ARG A 76 -11.12 1.09 4.15
C ARG A 76 -11.12 2.59 3.90
N LYS A 77 -10.15 3.28 4.48
CA LYS A 77 -9.90 4.71 4.31
C LYS A 77 -8.73 4.91 3.35
N GLY A 78 -9.03 5.20 2.11
CA GLY A 78 -8.01 5.37 1.09
C GLY A 78 -8.57 6.18 -0.09
N SER A 79 -7.77 6.30 -1.13
CA SER A 79 -8.17 6.90 -2.39
C SER A 79 -9.33 6.11 -3.04
N LYS A 80 -10.20 6.80 -3.77
CA LYS A 80 -11.16 6.15 -4.65
C LYS A 80 -10.40 5.52 -5.82
N VAL A 81 -10.39 4.19 -5.88
CA VAL A 81 -9.58 3.42 -6.84
C VAL A 81 -10.46 2.91 -7.97
N GLY A 82 -10.00 3.09 -9.21
CA GLY A 82 -10.51 2.40 -10.40
C GLY A 82 -9.61 1.21 -10.74
N LEU A 83 -10.19 0.16 -11.33
CA LEU A 83 -9.47 -1.01 -11.81
C LEU A 83 -9.61 -1.11 -13.32
N LEU A 84 -8.47 -1.13 -14.03
CA LEU A 84 -8.40 -1.54 -15.44
C LEU A 84 -7.87 -2.97 -15.51
N CYS A 85 -8.55 -3.82 -16.23
CA CYS A 85 -8.14 -5.21 -16.39
C CYS A 85 -8.32 -5.70 -17.84
N THR A 86 -7.63 -6.76 -18.17
CA THR A 86 -7.84 -7.51 -19.41
C THR A 86 -9.31 -7.93 -19.52
N LYS A 87 -9.90 -7.80 -20.69
CA LYS A 87 -11.26 -8.23 -20.98
C LYS A 87 -11.51 -9.69 -20.57
N GLY A 88 -12.59 -9.90 -19.80
CA GLY A 88 -12.94 -11.19 -19.20
C GLY A 88 -12.44 -11.38 -17.75
N PHE A 89 -11.71 -10.42 -17.17
CA PHE A 89 -11.11 -10.53 -15.82
C PHE A 89 -11.70 -9.55 -14.79
N ARG A 90 -12.74 -8.80 -15.16
CA ARG A 90 -13.36 -7.78 -14.29
C ARG A 90 -13.76 -8.28 -12.90
N ASP A 91 -14.25 -9.49 -12.84
CA ASP A 91 -14.85 -10.03 -11.61
C ASP A 91 -13.88 -10.91 -10.80
N ILE A 92 -12.61 -10.98 -11.19
CA ILE A 92 -11.60 -11.81 -10.52
C ILE A 92 -11.41 -11.47 -9.03
N ILE A 93 -11.45 -10.17 -8.66
CA ILE A 93 -11.32 -9.74 -7.27
C ILE A 93 -12.56 -10.07 -6.42
N GLU A 94 -13.69 -10.36 -7.05
CA GLU A 94 -14.94 -10.76 -6.40
C GLU A 94 -15.08 -12.27 -6.32
N ILE A 95 -14.69 -12.98 -7.39
CA ILE A 95 -14.68 -14.45 -7.45
C ILE A 95 -13.69 -15.00 -6.41
N ARG A 96 -12.54 -14.34 -6.23
CA ARG A 96 -11.52 -14.76 -5.29
C ARG A 96 -11.07 -16.21 -5.59
N ARG A 97 -10.84 -17.02 -4.54
CA ARG A 97 -10.55 -18.46 -4.66
C ARG A 97 -11.77 -19.33 -4.38
N GLY A 98 -12.96 -18.72 -4.26
CA GLY A 98 -14.18 -19.43 -3.90
C GLY A 98 -14.29 -19.81 -2.43
N ASP A 99 -13.33 -19.35 -1.59
CA ASP A 99 -13.31 -19.66 -0.16
C ASP A 99 -14.50 -19.00 0.56
N ARG A 100 -15.12 -19.77 1.44
CA ARG A 100 -16.20 -19.33 2.32
C ARG A 100 -15.82 -19.68 3.76
N ASP A 101 -15.86 -18.71 4.65
CA ASP A 101 -15.61 -18.94 6.08
C ASP A 101 -16.70 -19.77 6.72
N GLU A 102 -17.96 -19.64 6.22
CA GLU A 102 -19.12 -20.38 6.66
C GLU A 102 -19.76 -21.15 5.47
N MET A 103 -19.26 -22.34 5.20
CA MET A 103 -19.62 -23.13 4.00
C MET A 103 -21.11 -23.43 3.89
N TYR A 104 -21.81 -23.65 5.01
CA TYR A 104 -23.24 -24.02 5.05
C TYR A 104 -24.19 -22.86 5.32
N ASN A 105 -23.67 -21.64 5.48
CA ASN A 105 -24.50 -20.47 5.66
C ASN A 105 -25.01 -19.96 4.30
N LEU A 106 -26.29 -20.16 4.04
CA LEU A 106 -26.96 -19.73 2.80
C LEU A 106 -27.00 -18.20 2.65
N PHE A 107 -26.90 -17.47 3.75
CA PHE A 107 -26.94 -16.00 3.77
C PHE A 107 -25.54 -15.39 3.86
N TRP A 108 -24.49 -16.23 3.80
CA TRP A 108 -23.12 -15.73 3.81
C TRP A 108 -22.86 -14.78 2.63
N GLN A 109 -22.28 -13.63 2.95
CA GLN A 109 -21.88 -12.66 1.95
C GLN A 109 -20.35 -12.54 1.97
N PRO A 110 -19.68 -12.50 0.81
CA PRO A 110 -18.25 -12.22 0.77
C PRO A 110 -17.97 -10.81 1.29
N PRO A 111 -16.77 -10.56 1.85
CA PRO A 111 -16.39 -9.22 2.20
C PRO A 111 -16.46 -8.32 0.96
N PRO A 112 -16.98 -7.08 1.11
CA PRO A 112 -17.11 -6.17 -0.03
C PRO A 112 -15.76 -5.96 -0.70
N PRO A 113 -15.66 -6.03 -2.03
CA PRO A 113 -14.41 -5.86 -2.76
C PRO A 113 -13.84 -4.46 -2.56
N LEU A 114 -12.50 -4.31 -2.70
CA LEU A 114 -11.82 -3.03 -2.55
C LEU A 114 -12.21 -2.02 -3.63
N VAL A 115 -12.48 -2.50 -4.83
CA VAL A 115 -12.96 -1.69 -5.94
C VAL A 115 -14.37 -2.13 -6.29
N PRO A 116 -15.39 -1.26 -6.23
CA PRO A 116 -16.76 -1.62 -6.60
C PRO A 116 -16.87 -1.91 -8.09
N ARG A 117 -17.84 -2.74 -8.47
CA ARG A 117 -17.94 -3.27 -9.84
C ARG A 117 -18.04 -2.20 -10.93
N TYR A 118 -18.70 -1.07 -10.66
CA TYR A 118 -18.83 0.02 -11.62
C TYR A 118 -17.52 0.78 -11.90
N LEU A 119 -16.51 0.60 -11.05
CA LEU A 119 -15.14 1.14 -11.23
C LEU A 119 -14.15 0.07 -11.70
N ARG A 120 -14.61 -1.09 -12.15
CA ARG A 120 -13.79 -2.12 -12.77
C ARG A 120 -14.09 -2.14 -14.27
N LEU A 121 -13.16 -1.63 -15.05
CA LEU A 121 -13.32 -1.50 -16.50
C LEU A 121 -12.40 -2.45 -17.24
N GLU A 122 -12.86 -2.94 -18.35
CA GLU A 122 -12.17 -3.95 -19.15
C GLU A 122 -11.59 -3.31 -20.40
N ILE A 123 -10.36 -3.69 -20.68
CA ILE A 123 -9.65 -3.27 -21.90
C ILE A 123 -9.45 -4.48 -22.79
N GLU A 124 -9.79 -4.34 -24.06
CA GLU A 124 -9.53 -5.37 -25.03
C GLU A 124 -8.04 -5.41 -25.34
N GLU A 125 -7.37 -6.41 -24.79
CA GLU A 125 -5.99 -6.76 -25.01
C GLU A 125 -5.73 -8.19 -24.53
N ARG A 126 -4.67 -8.84 -25.00
CA ARG A 126 -4.26 -10.15 -24.49
C ARG A 126 -2.78 -10.40 -24.80
N LEU A 127 -2.04 -10.79 -23.75
CA LEU A 127 -0.69 -11.31 -23.85
C LEU A 127 -0.67 -12.80 -23.46
N PHE A 128 0.19 -13.58 -24.10
CA PHE A 128 0.52 -14.92 -23.65
C PHE A 128 1.66 -14.88 -22.59
N ALA A 129 1.80 -15.96 -21.81
CA ALA A 129 2.84 -16.08 -20.80
C ALA A 129 4.28 -15.92 -21.33
N ASN A 130 4.51 -16.20 -22.62
CA ASN A 130 5.79 -16.01 -23.32
C ASN A 130 6.00 -14.56 -23.83
N GLY A 131 5.14 -13.62 -23.44
CA GLY A 131 5.19 -12.21 -23.88
C GLY A 131 4.67 -11.94 -25.29
N LYS A 132 4.22 -12.98 -26.03
CA LYS A 132 3.67 -12.78 -27.37
C LYS A 132 2.29 -12.12 -27.31
N VAL A 133 2.12 -11.04 -28.07
CA VAL A 133 0.82 -10.36 -28.20
C VAL A 133 -0.17 -11.26 -28.96
N HIS A 134 -1.29 -11.61 -28.33
CA HIS A 134 -2.43 -12.29 -28.95
C HIS A 134 -3.42 -11.27 -29.52
N THR A 135 -3.80 -10.29 -28.70
CA THR A 135 -4.71 -9.20 -29.09
C THR A 135 -4.05 -7.87 -28.74
N ASN A 136 -3.97 -6.97 -29.70
CA ASN A 136 -3.38 -5.64 -29.48
C ASN A 136 -4.24 -4.82 -28.53
N LEU A 137 -3.58 -3.93 -27.79
CA LEU A 137 -4.24 -3.00 -26.87
C LEU A 137 -5.20 -2.07 -27.63
N ASN A 138 -6.46 -2.07 -27.22
CA ASN A 138 -7.46 -1.12 -27.71
C ASN A 138 -7.35 0.22 -26.99
N ILE A 139 -6.72 1.18 -27.65
CA ILE A 139 -6.51 2.53 -27.08
C ILE A 139 -7.82 3.29 -26.85
N ASN A 140 -8.88 2.99 -27.59
CA ASN A 140 -10.17 3.64 -27.39
C ASN A 140 -10.81 3.21 -26.08
N ASP A 141 -10.75 1.91 -25.73
CA ASP A 141 -11.23 1.40 -24.43
C ASP A 141 -10.49 2.11 -23.28
N VAL A 142 -9.17 2.31 -23.42
CA VAL A 142 -8.37 3.04 -22.42
C VAL A 142 -8.86 4.48 -22.26
N LYS A 143 -9.07 5.20 -23.36
CA LYS A 143 -9.53 6.60 -23.32
C LYS A 143 -10.93 6.73 -22.70
N GLU A 144 -11.85 5.82 -23.06
CA GLU A 144 -13.21 5.81 -22.49
C GLU A 144 -13.17 5.49 -20.98
N SER A 145 -12.34 4.53 -20.59
CA SER A 145 -12.15 4.18 -19.19
C SER A 145 -11.57 5.35 -18.38
N CYS A 146 -10.56 6.05 -18.91
CA CYS A 146 -10.01 7.23 -18.27
C CYS A 146 -11.06 8.33 -18.09
N LYS A 147 -11.89 8.57 -19.10
CA LYS A 147 -12.97 9.55 -19.01
C LYS A 147 -13.98 9.16 -17.92
N HIS A 148 -14.42 7.91 -17.90
CA HIS A 148 -15.32 7.40 -16.86
C HIS A 148 -14.73 7.57 -15.45
N PHE A 149 -13.45 7.28 -15.26
CA PHE A 149 -12.78 7.44 -13.96
C PHE A 149 -12.70 8.90 -13.52
N ILE A 150 -12.46 9.83 -14.45
CA ILE A 150 -12.46 11.27 -14.17
C ILE A 150 -13.86 11.71 -13.75
N ASP A 151 -14.88 11.32 -14.49
CA ASP A 151 -16.29 11.67 -14.21
C ASP A 151 -16.75 11.12 -12.85
N GLU A 152 -16.24 9.95 -12.46
CA GLU A 152 -16.51 9.31 -11.18
C GLU A 152 -15.62 9.82 -10.01
N GLY A 153 -14.68 10.71 -10.27
CA GLY A 153 -13.77 11.24 -9.25
C GLY A 153 -12.79 10.22 -8.70
N VAL A 154 -12.33 9.29 -9.54
CA VAL A 154 -11.28 8.32 -9.20
C VAL A 154 -9.94 9.03 -9.07
N ASN A 155 -9.22 8.76 -7.98
CA ASN A 155 -7.92 9.40 -7.67
C ASN A 155 -6.72 8.52 -8.01
N SER A 156 -6.95 7.20 -8.09
CA SER A 156 -5.88 6.22 -8.33
C SER A 156 -6.40 5.10 -9.22
N VAL A 157 -5.56 4.60 -10.11
CA VAL A 157 -5.93 3.50 -11.01
C VAL A 157 -5.00 2.32 -10.77
N CYS A 158 -5.58 1.16 -10.54
CA CYS A 158 -4.89 -0.12 -10.48
C CYS A 158 -4.98 -0.80 -11.85
N LEU A 159 -3.87 -1.32 -12.34
CA LEU A 159 -3.82 -2.10 -13.58
C LEU A 159 -3.69 -3.57 -13.20
N LEU A 160 -4.58 -4.39 -13.73
CA LEU A 160 -4.52 -5.85 -13.62
C LEU A 160 -4.49 -6.44 -15.03
N TYR A 161 -3.40 -7.07 -15.39
CA TYR A 161 -3.20 -7.71 -16.68
C TYR A 161 -2.79 -9.18 -16.51
N THR A 162 -2.83 -9.94 -17.59
CA THR A 162 -2.65 -11.41 -17.54
C THR A 162 -1.23 -11.88 -17.20
N SER A 163 -0.25 -10.98 -17.30
CA SER A 163 1.11 -11.23 -16.85
C SER A 163 1.53 -10.06 -15.98
N ASP A 164 1.72 -10.32 -14.67
CA ASP A 164 2.16 -9.31 -13.72
C ASP A 164 3.65 -9.49 -13.43
N ALA A 165 4.46 -8.56 -13.94
CA ALA A 165 5.89 -8.55 -13.74
C ALA A 165 6.31 -8.49 -12.26
N ALA A 166 5.44 -8.02 -11.36
CA ALA A 166 5.69 -8.02 -9.92
C ALA A 166 5.64 -9.43 -9.33
N ASP A 167 4.79 -10.30 -9.86
CA ASP A 167 4.64 -11.69 -9.41
C ASP A 167 5.67 -12.64 -10.05
N GLU A 168 6.26 -12.27 -11.18
CA GLU A 168 7.19 -13.10 -11.95
C GLU A 168 8.64 -13.10 -11.42
N ARG A 169 8.90 -12.48 -10.31
CA ARG A 169 10.23 -12.37 -9.71
C ARG A 169 10.84 -13.69 -9.25
N ARG A 170 10.19 -14.81 -9.54
CA ARG A 170 10.59 -16.15 -9.12
C ARG A 170 10.83 -17.13 -10.29
N CYS A 171 10.95 -16.60 -11.48
CA CYS A 171 11.39 -17.37 -12.63
C CYS A 171 12.91 -17.35 -12.74
#